data_0507c5ff2188bb258a3a88f41f337484
#
_entry.id   0507c5ff2188bb258a3a88f41f337484
#
_cell.length_a   1.000
_cell.length_b   1.000
_cell.length_c   1.000
_cell.angle_alpha   90.00
_cell.angle_beta   90.00
_cell.angle_gamma   90.00
#
_symmetry.space_group_name_H-M   'P 1'
#
loop_
_entity.id
_entity.type
_entity.pdbx_description
1 polymer ?
#
loop_
_entity_poly.entity_id
_entity_poly.type
_entity_poly.pdbx_seq_one_letter_code
_entity_poly.pdbx_strand_id
1 'polypeptide(L)'
;MRLAERMNRLGTETAFDCLCRARALECKMDVVHLEIGEPDFDTPKHIREAAKKALDEGYTHYGPSAGLPELRAAVAKYSGALRGIHLNPEQVVITPGGKPVMAFAIMALVEEGDEVIYPNPGFPIYESMIEYMGGTAVPTRLREERDFRLDAEELTSLVNARTKLIIINSPENPTGGVLTREDLRLIAETALKHNVWILADEIYSETLYDEKFESISQFPEIHQRLIILDGFSKTYAMTGWRVGYGIMPPQMADKLARIQTNTNSCTSTFSQRACLDALTGPRTEIDGMLAKFKKRRDFIVKGLSEIPGFRCKLPLGAFYAFPNVEGTGIDSEVLAHRLLEEKGVACLDGTCFGKYGNGFLRFSYANSIENIAKALERIKELVSKK
;
A
#
# COMPACT_ATOMS: atom_id res chain seq x y z
N MET A 1 15.31 -23.37 21.15
CA MET A 1 14.11 -23.71 20.38
C MET A 1 14.52 -23.75 18.90
N ARG A 2 14.21 -24.84 18.15
CA ARG A 2 14.53 -24.94 16.72
C ARG A 2 13.28 -24.55 15.93
N LEU A 3 13.31 -23.39 15.27
CA LEU A 3 12.26 -22.94 14.34
C LEU A 3 12.54 -23.46 12.93
N ALA A 4 11.56 -23.38 12.03
CA ALA A 4 11.75 -23.64 10.61
C ALA A 4 12.71 -22.58 10.03
N GLU A 5 13.60 -22.98 9.11
CA GLU A 5 14.61 -22.08 8.52
C GLU A 5 14.01 -20.87 7.81
N ARG A 6 12.84 -21.03 7.19
CA ARG A 6 12.12 -19.92 6.54
C ARG A 6 11.82 -18.74 7.48
N MET A 7 11.77 -18.97 8.82
CA MET A 7 11.57 -17.89 9.79
C MET A 7 12.74 -16.90 9.83
N ASN A 8 13.94 -17.33 9.43
CA ASN A 8 15.12 -16.46 9.34
C ASN A 8 15.06 -15.52 8.10
N ARG A 9 14.18 -15.82 7.13
CA ARG A 9 13.96 -15.02 5.93
C ARG A 9 12.74 -14.08 6.04
N LEU A 10 11.99 -14.17 7.14
CA LEU A 10 10.82 -13.34 7.37
C LEU A 10 11.25 -11.96 7.85
N GLY A 11 11.02 -10.94 7.04
CA GLY A 11 11.18 -9.53 7.41
C GLY A 11 10.00 -8.98 8.20
N THR A 12 10.01 -7.69 8.46
CA THR A 12 8.95 -7.00 9.21
C THR A 12 8.63 -5.62 8.62
N GLU A 13 7.58 -5.00 9.12
CA GLU A 13 7.21 -3.62 8.81
C GLU A 13 7.64 -2.72 9.98
N THR A 14 8.77 -2.03 9.82
CA THR A 14 9.41 -1.19 10.85
C THR A 14 8.58 0.00 11.29
N ALA A 15 7.54 0.38 10.54
CA ALA A 15 6.63 1.47 10.92
C ALA A 15 5.96 1.23 12.28
N PHE A 16 5.65 -0.02 12.62
CA PHE A 16 5.07 -0.35 13.94
C PHE A 16 6.09 -0.26 15.08
N ASP A 17 7.35 -0.57 14.82
CA ASP A 17 8.42 -0.41 15.81
C ASP A 17 8.66 1.08 16.07
N CYS A 18 8.68 1.90 15.02
CA CYS A 18 8.76 3.35 15.14
C CYS A 18 7.58 3.92 15.93
N LEU A 19 6.35 3.47 15.65
CA LEU A 19 5.16 3.87 16.40
C LEU A 19 5.28 3.53 17.91
N CYS A 20 5.75 2.33 18.24
CA CYS A 20 5.94 1.93 19.65
C CYS A 20 6.96 2.84 20.35
N ARG A 21 8.07 3.17 19.69
CA ARG A 21 9.08 4.09 20.20
C ARG A 21 8.53 5.51 20.35
N ALA A 22 7.82 6.01 19.35
CA ALA A 22 7.21 7.32 19.35
C ALA A 22 6.24 7.49 20.54
N ARG A 23 5.34 6.51 20.73
CA ARG A 23 4.41 6.48 21.89
C ARG A 23 5.12 6.44 23.24
N ALA A 24 6.23 5.73 23.34
CA ALA A 24 7.01 5.71 24.58
C ALA A 24 7.63 7.08 24.89
N LEU A 25 7.86 7.94 23.90
CA LEU A 25 8.38 9.28 24.09
C LEU A 25 7.31 10.31 24.44
N GLU A 26 6.03 10.07 24.19
CA GLU A 26 4.93 11.00 24.48
C GLU A 26 4.83 11.39 25.97
N CYS A 27 5.32 10.52 26.87
CA CYS A 27 5.37 10.84 28.29
C CYS A 27 6.48 11.88 28.65
N LYS A 28 7.41 12.15 27.72
CA LYS A 28 8.57 13.04 27.92
C LYS A 28 8.52 14.29 27.07
N MET A 29 7.90 14.20 25.90
CA MET A 29 7.83 15.29 24.94
C MET A 29 6.62 15.19 24.04
N ASP A 30 6.24 16.29 23.41
CA ASP A 30 5.20 16.32 22.38
C ASP A 30 5.72 15.69 21.08
N VAL A 31 5.08 14.62 20.61
CA VAL A 31 5.48 13.88 19.41
C VAL A 31 4.47 14.11 18.28
N VAL A 32 4.99 14.41 17.09
CA VAL A 32 4.21 14.48 15.84
C VAL A 32 4.41 13.20 15.07
N HIS A 33 3.32 12.45 14.88
CA HIS A 33 3.30 11.16 14.20
C HIS A 33 3.12 11.30 12.69
N LEU A 34 4.17 11.04 11.93
CA LEU A 34 4.17 11.01 10.46
C LEU A 34 4.75 9.69 9.91
N GLU A 35 4.88 8.66 10.77
CA GLU A 35 5.45 7.34 10.43
C GLU A 35 4.40 6.34 9.95
N ILE A 36 3.15 6.43 10.42
CA ILE A 36 2.11 5.44 10.11
C ILE A 36 1.37 5.79 8.81
N GLY A 37 1.17 4.77 8.01
CA GLY A 37 0.45 4.87 6.74
C GLY A 37 -1.04 4.56 6.89
N GLU A 38 -1.78 5.38 7.67
CA GLU A 38 -3.23 5.29 7.77
C GLU A 38 -3.90 6.67 7.71
N PRO A 39 -5.11 6.77 7.14
CA PRO A 39 -5.89 8.00 7.22
C PRO A 39 -6.17 8.38 8.68
N ASP A 40 -5.99 9.66 9.02
CA ASP A 40 -6.26 10.22 10.36
C ASP A 40 -7.74 10.57 10.58
N PHE A 41 -8.58 10.21 9.63
CA PHE A 41 -10.02 10.41 9.71
C PHE A 41 -10.72 9.20 10.32
N ASP A 42 -11.80 9.45 11.03
CA ASP A 42 -12.76 8.40 11.38
C ASP A 42 -13.39 7.83 10.11
N THR A 43 -13.70 6.54 10.14
CA THR A 43 -14.58 5.92 9.13
C THR A 43 -15.90 6.70 9.01
N PRO A 44 -16.39 7.01 7.79
CA PRO A 44 -17.65 7.73 7.57
C PRO A 44 -18.81 7.21 8.41
N LYS A 45 -19.64 8.12 8.91
CA LYS A 45 -20.71 7.80 9.88
C LYS A 45 -21.66 6.72 9.36
N HIS A 46 -22.10 6.81 8.10
CA HIS A 46 -23.04 5.84 7.52
C HIS A 46 -22.47 4.41 7.53
N ILE A 47 -21.16 4.23 7.27
CA ILE A 47 -20.48 2.94 7.31
C ILE A 47 -20.45 2.38 8.75
N ARG A 48 -20.16 3.25 9.74
CA ARG A 48 -20.17 2.85 11.16
C ARG A 48 -21.55 2.44 11.63
N GLU A 49 -22.60 3.15 11.20
CA GLU A 49 -23.98 2.80 11.54
C GLU A 49 -24.40 1.47 10.85
N ALA A 50 -23.98 1.22 9.62
CA ALA A 50 -24.21 -0.06 8.95
C ALA A 50 -23.59 -1.23 9.72
N ALA A 51 -22.40 -1.06 10.29
CA ALA A 51 -21.76 -2.10 11.14
C ALA A 51 -22.56 -2.36 12.43
N LYS A 52 -23.01 -1.33 13.13
CA LYS A 52 -23.84 -1.46 14.34
C LYS A 52 -25.10 -2.23 14.01
N LYS A 53 -25.79 -1.85 12.94
CA LYS A 53 -26.97 -2.54 12.45
C LYS A 53 -26.69 -4.01 12.14
N ALA A 54 -25.57 -4.31 11.48
CA ALA A 54 -25.19 -5.68 11.18
C ALA A 54 -24.94 -6.53 12.45
N LEU A 55 -24.36 -5.93 13.50
CA LEU A 55 -24.21 -6.59 14.79
C LEU A 55 -25.58 -6.88 15.43
N ASP A 56 -26.49 -5.93 15.44
CA ASP A 56 -27.85 -6.08 15.97
C ASP A 56 -28.66 -7.13 15.18
N GLU A 57 -28.40 -7.27 13.89
CA GLU A 57 -29.01 -8.29 12.99
C GLU A 57 -28.34 -9.68 13.12
N GLY A 58 -27.33 -9.83 13.98
CA GLY A 58 -26.70 -11.14 14.25
C GLY A 58 -25.64 -11.58 13.23
N TYR A 59 -25.02 -10.68 12.45
CA TYR A 59 -23.88 -11.00 11.60
C TYR A 59 -22.61 -11.28 12.42
N THR A 60 -22.69 -12.26 13.33
CA THR A 60 -21.62 -12.65 14.26
C THR A 60 -21.13 -14.08 14.05
N HIS A 61 -21.65 -14.76 13.01
CA HIS A 61 -21.32 -16.13 12.66
C HIS A 61 -20.37 -16.20 11.47
N TYR A 62 -19.79 -17.37 11.23
CA TYR A 62 -18.98 -17.63 10.04
C TYR A 62 -19.77 -17.38 8.76
N GLY A 63 -19.11 -16.72 7.82
CA GLY A 63 -19.56 -16.58 6.44
C GLY A 63 -18.74 -17.43 5.47
N PRO A 64 -19.05 -17.36 4.17
CA PRO A 64 -18.25 -18.02 3.15
C PRO A 64 -16.81 -17.51 3.14
N SER A 65 -15.84 -18.42 2.94
CA SER A 65 -14.42 -18.05 2.91
C SER A 65 -14.08 -17.05 1.80
N ALA A 66 -14.72 -17.14 0.64
CA ALA A 66 -14.52 -16.14 -0.42
C ALA A 66 -15.16 -14.79 -0.12
N GLY A 67 -15.95 -14.66 0.94
CA GLY A 67 -16.70 -13.47 1.31
C GLY A 67 -18.20 -13.58 1.01
N LEU A 68 -18.98 -12.68 1.62
CA LEU A 68 -20.45 -12.63 1.42
C LEU A 68 -20.78 -12.40 -0.07
N PRO A 69 -21.70 -13.18 -0.66
CA PRO A 69 -22.03 -13.07 -2.09
C PRO A 69 -22.42 -11.65 -2.52
N GLU A 70 -23.20 -10.96 -1.69
CA GLU A 70 -23.64 -9.59 -1.95
C GLU A 70 -22.49 -8.60 -1.96
N LEU A 71 -21.46 -8.76 -1.08
CA LEU A 71 -20.28 -7.91 -1.09
C LEU A 71 -19.39 -8.20 -2.30
N ARG A 72 -19.20 -9.48 -2.66
CA ARG A 72 -18.46 -9.86 -3.86
C ARG A 72 -19.09 -9.26 -5.12
N ALA A 73 -20.42 -9.28 -5.23
CA ALA A 73 -21.14 -8.66 -6.33
C ALA A 73 -21.00 -7.14 -6.34
N ALA A 74 -21.08 -6.49 -5.18
CA ALA A 74 -20.88 -5.05 -5.05
C ALA A 74 -19.46 -4.63 -5.42
N VAL A 75 -18.44 -5.37 -4.96
CA VAL A 75 -17.03 -5.15 -5.33
C VAL A 75 -16.83 -5.33 -6.83
N ALA A 76 -17.35 -6.39 -7.45
CA ALA A 76 -17.24 -6.61 -8.88
C ALA A 76 -17.82 -5.43 -9.68
N LYS A 77 -19.01 -4.96 -9.30
CA LYS A 77 -19.66 -3.81 -9.93
C LYS A 77 -18.85 -2.52 -9.76
N TYR A 78 -18.45 -2.20 -8.53
CA TYR A 78 -17.75 -0.96 -8.20
C TYR A 78 -16.36 -0.93 -8.83
N SER A 79 -15.58 -1.98 -8.60
CA SER A 79 -14.21 -2.10 -9.10
C SER A 79 -14.16 -2.17 -10.62
N GLY A 80 -15.17 -2.82 -11.24
CA GLY A 80 -15.32 -2.86 -12.68
C GLY A 80 -15.60 -1.49 -13.27
N ALA A 81 -16.49 -0.70 -12.65
CA ALA A 81 -16.80 0.67 -13.07
C ALA A 81 -15.57 1.60 -12.92
N LEU A 82 -14.83 1.50 -11.80
CA LEU A 82 -13.62 2.29 -11.55
C LEU A 82 -12.54 2.04 -12.63
N ARG A 83 -12.41 0.81 -13.08
CA ARG A 83 -11.38 0.36 -14.05
C ARG A 83 -11.85 0.34 -15.50
N GLY A 84 -13.15 0.58 -15.74
CA GLY A 84 -13.73 0.52 -17.08
C GLY A 84 -13.78 -0.89 -17.69
N ILE A 85 -13.91 -1.93 -16.86
CA ILE A 85 -13.97 -3.34 -17.27
C ILE A 85 -15.19 -4.03 -16.68
N HIS A 86 -15.54 -5.18 -17.26
CA HIS A 86 -16.58 -6.06 -16.70
C HIS A 86 -15.96 -7.11 -15.77
N LEU A 87 -16.50 -7.23 -14.56
CA LEU A 87 -16.08 -8.21 -13.56
C LEU A 87 -17.28 -9.03 -13.06
N ASN A 88 -17.04 -10.31 -12.80
CA ASN A 88 -18.01 -11.21 -12.19
C ASN A 88 -17.68 -11.45 -10.71
N PRO A 89 -18.68 -11.70 -9.84
CA PRO A 89 -18.46 -11.97 -8.42
C PRO A 89 -17.52 -13.15 -8.14
N GLU A 90 -17.45 -14.14 -9.03
CA GLU A 90 -16.58 -15.32 -8.93
C GLU A 90 -15.09 -14.97 -8.98
N GLN A 91 -14.75 -13.80 -9.53
CA GLN A 91 -13.38 -13.29 -9.60
C GLN A 91 -12.95 -12.60 -8.31
N VAL A 92 -13.85 -12.35 -7.36
CA VAL A 92 -13.61 -11.57 -6.15
C VAL A 92 -13.45 -12.46 -4.93
N VAL A 93 -12.40 -12.22 -4.13
CA VAL A 93 -12.21 -12.83 -2.81
C VAL A 93 -12.06 -11.72 -1.77
N ILE A 94 -12.91 -11.74 -0.75
CA ILE A 94 -12.85 -10.79 0.38
C ILE A 94 -11.90 -11.34 1.44
N THR A 95 -10.93 -10.53 1.86
CA THR A 95 -9.88 -10.92 2.81
C THR A 95 -9.83 -10.00 4.03
N PRO A 96 -9.24 -10.42 5.17
CA PRO A 96 -9.06 -9.57 6.35
C PRO A 96 -7.97 -8.50 6.15
N GLY A 97 -8.27 -7.51 5.31
CA GLY A 97 -7.35 -6.48 4.79
C GLY A 97 -6.70 -6.90 3.47
N GLY A 98 -5.95 -5.99 2.83
CA GLY A 98 -5.29 -6.25 1.54
C GLY A 98 -4.08 -7.20 1.65
N LYS A 99 -3.33 -7.18 2.76
CA LYS A 99 -2.12 -8.02 2.93
C LYS A 99 -2.31 -9.50 2.63
N PRO A 100 -3.41 -10.17 3.06
CA PRO A 100 -3.63 -11.58 2.71
C PRO A 100 -3.74 -11.84 1.21
N VAL A 101 -4.28 -10.92 0.41
CA VAL A 101 -4.33 -11.10 -1.06
C VAL A 101 -2.93 -11.29 -1.62
N MET A 102 -1.99 -10.41 -1.25
CA MET A 102 -0.59 -10.47 -1.63
C MET A 102 0.07 -11.74 -1.11
N ALA A 103 -0.05 -12.02 0.20
CA ALA A 103 0.58 -13.18 0.83
C ALA A 103 0.07 -14.49 0.20
N PHE A 104 -1.22 -14.62 0.00
CA PHE A 104 -1.82 -15.82 -0.61
C PHE A 104 -1.48 -15.95 -2.10
N ALA A 105 -1.35 -14.83 -2.82
CA ALA A 105 -0.88 -14.86 -4.21
C ALA A 105 0.55 -15.40 -4.30
N ILE A 106 1.46 -14.89 -3.45
CA ILE A 106 2.85 -15.38 -3.38
C ILE A 106 2.88 -16.84 -2.95
N MET A 107 2.13 -17.25 -1.92
CA MET A 107 2.01 -18.65 -1.49
C MET A 107 1.47 -19.59 -2.59
N ALA A 108 0.59 -19.10 -3.46
CA ALA A 108 0.00 -19.91 -4.51
C ALA A 108 0.86 -20.02 -5.77
N LEU A 109 1.79 -19.10 -5.99
CA LEU A 109 2.52 -18.98 -7.24
C LEU A 109 4.02 -19.25 -7.10
N VAL A 110 4.64 -18.94 -5.97
CA VAL A 110 6.10 -18.90 -5.81
C VAL A 110 6.62 -20.13 -5.10
N GLU A 111 7.60 -20.77 -5.70
CA GLU A 111 8.35 -21.90 -5.18
C GLU A 111 9.85 -21.57 -5.11
N GLU A 112 10.63 -22.45 -4.46
CA GLU A 112 12.08 -22.32 -4.40
C GLU A 112 12.69 -22.31 -5.82
N GLY A 113 13.53 -21.31 -6.11
CA GLY A 113 14.14 -21.08 -7.42
C GLY A 113 13.39 -20.12 -8.33
N ASP A 114 12.14 -19.78 -8.01
CA ASP A 114 11.39 -18.75 -8.74
C ASP A 114 11.89 -17.33 -8.38
N GLU A 115 11.81 -16.43 -9.33
CA GLU A 115 12.12 -15.00 -9.17
C GLU A 115 10.84 -14.17 -9.20
N VAL A 116 10.76 -13.16 -8.31
CA VAL A 116 9.67 -12.19 -8.26
C VAL A 116 10.23 -10.79 -8.39
N ILE A 117 9.82 -10.07 -9.44
CA ILE A 117 10.19 -8.68 -9.65
C ILE A 117 9.24 -7.79 -8.84
N TYR A 118 9.79 -6.82 -8.09
CA TYR A 118 8.99 -5.91 -7.25
C TYR A 118 9.62 -4.50 -7.21
N PRO A 119 8.82 -3.43 -6.95
CA PRO A 119 9.32 -2.06 -6.86
C PRO A 119 10.17 -1.86 -5.59
N ASN A 120 11.30 -1.13 -5.74
CA ASN A 120 12.16 -0.78 -4.61
C ASN A 120 12.75 0.66 -4.82
N PRO A 121 12.59 1.60 -3.87
CA PRO A 121 11.88 1.41 -2.60
C PRO A 121 10.42 1.01 -2.82
N GLY A 122 9.86 0.17 -1.94
CA GLY A 122 8.50 -0.35 -2.06
C GLY A 122 7.99 -0.88 -0.73
N PHE A 123 6.75 -1.32 -0.68
CA PHE A 123 6.17 -1.85 0.54
C PHE A 123 6.94 -3.09 1.04
N PRO A 124 7.54 -3.07 2.25
CA PRO A 124 8.56 -4.05 2.68
C PRO A 124 8.05 -5.50 2.74
N ILE A 125 6.73 -5.68 2.85
CA ILE A 125 6.14 -7.01 2.94
C ILE A 125 6.24 -7.79 1.62
N TYR A 126 6.44 -7.12 0.46
CA TYR A 126 6.67 -7.83 -0.80
C TYR A 126 7.92 -8.70 -0.71
N GLU A 127 9.08 -8.09 -0.46
CA GLU A 127 10.37 -8.78 -0.30
C GLU A 127 10.30 -9.86 0.78
N SER A 128 9.78 -9.49 1.96
CA SER A 128 9.63 -10.41 3.10
C SER A 128 8.85 -11.69 2.74
N MET A 129 7.72 -11.56 2.05
CA MET A 129 6.89 -12.73 1.70
C MET A 129 7.50 -13.57 0.57
N ILE A 130 8.16 -12.93 -0.40
CA ILE A 130 8.89 -13.63 -1.47
C ILE A 130 9.97 -14.53 -0.86
N GLU A 131 10.83 -13.96 -0.04
CA GLU A 131 11.93 -14.68 0.60
C GLU A 131 11.44 -15.73 1.60
N TYR A 132 10.38 -15.42 2.37
CA TYR A 132 9.77 -16.38 3.28
C TYR A 132 9.30 -17.64 2.55
N MET A 133 8.76 -17.50 1.33
CA MET A 133 8.32 -18.64 0.49
C MET A 133 9.46 -19.33 -0.25
N GLY A 134 10.70 -18.84 -0.17
CA GLY A 134 11.87 -19.41 -0.81
C GLY A 134 12.14 -18.88 -2.22
N GLY A 135 11.35 -17.92 -2.68
CA GLY A 135 11.61 -17.21 -3.93
C GLY A 135 12.75 -16.21 -3.80
N THR A 136 13.30 -15.78 -4.94
CA THR A 136 14.31 -14.73 -5.02
C THR A 136 13.62 -13.39 -5.32
N ALA A 137 13.78 -12.43 -4.43
CA ALA A 137 13.27 -11.08 -4.62
C ALA A 137 14.19 -10.29 -5.58
N VAL A 138 13.65 -9.83 -6.71
CA VAL A 138 14.37 -9.07 -7.74
C VAL A 138 13.86 -7.63 -7.76
N PRO A 139 14.58 -6.67 -7.15
CA PRO A 139 14.12 -5.30 -7.07
C PRO A 139 14.30 -4.55 -8.40
N THR A 140 13.23 -3.88 -8.87
CA THR A 140 13.33 -2.83 -9.90
C THR A 140 13.42 -1.47 -9.22
N ARG A 141 14.40 -0.65 -9.63
CA ARG A 141 14.70 0.60 -8.94
C ARG A 141 13.73 1.72 -9.34
N LEU A 142 13.07 2.31 -8.35
CA LEU A 142 12.35 3.57 -8.51
C LEU A 142 13.33 4.74 -8.32
N ARG A 143 13.36 5.65 -9.31
CA ARG A 143 14.34 6.76 -9.35
C ARG A 143 13.64 8.11 -9.17
N GLU A 144 14.27 9.00 -8.39
CA GLU A 144 13.81 10.37 -8.17
C GLU A 144 13.70 11.14 -9.49
N GLU A 145 14.64 10.92 -10.42
CA GLU A 145 14.70 11.60 -11.74
C GLU A 145 13.52 11.23 -12.64
N ARG A 146 12.84 10.12 -12.34
CA ARG A 146 11.64 9.65 -13.04
C ARG A 146 10.38 9.80 -12.17
N ASP A 147 10.39 10.71 -11.20
CA ASP A 147 9.32 10.93 -10.23
C ASP A 147 8.90 9.66 -9.49
N PHE A 148 9.87 8.79 -9.21
CA PHE A 148 9.71 7.46 -8.62
C PHE A 148 8.74 6.54 -9.38
N ARG A 149 8.48 6.83 -10.62
CA ARG A 149 7.72 5.95 -11.51
C ARG A 149 8.59 4.74 -11.89
N LEU A 150 7.99 3.54 -11.80
CA LEU A 150 8.63 2.31 -12.21
C LEU A 150 9.04 2.40 -13.69
N ASP A 151 10.29 2.01 -13.98
CA ASP A 151 10.82 1.93 -15.32
C ASP A 151 10.41 0.61 -15.98
N ALA A 152 9.41 0.67 -16.87
CA ALA A 152 8.89 -0.54 -17.52
C ALA A 152 9.90 -1.19 -18.47
N GLU A 153 10.84 -0.42 -19.04
CA GLU A 153 11.93 -0.96 -19.87
C GLU A 153 12.96 -1.69 -19.01
N GLU A 154 13.36 -1.10 -17.87
CA GLU A 154 14.24 -1.77 -16.90
C GLU A 154 13.57 -3.04 -16.39
N LEU A 155 12.29 -3.00 -15.97
CA LEU A 155 11.54 -4.15 -15.55
C LEU A 155 11.57 -5.26 -16.62
N THR A 156 11.32 -4.90 -17.89
CA THR A 156 11.33 -5.86 -19.00
C THR A 156 12.70 -6.54 -19.14
N SER A 157 13.80 -5.81 -18.92
CA SER A 157 15.16 -6.37 -18.98
C SER A 157 15.48 -7.35 -17.85
N LEU A 158 14.79 -7.27 -16.73
CA LEU A 158 14.94 -8.18 -15.57
C LEU A 158 14.21 -9.50 -15.77
N VAL A 159 13.20 -9.57 -16.67
CA VAL A 159 12.41 -10.78 -16.87
C VAL A 159 13.20 -11.87 -17.56
N ASN A 160 13.20 -13.06 -16.95
CA ASN A 160 13.89 -14.25 -17.47
C ASN A 160 13.06 -15.53 -17.23
N ALA A 161 13.62 -16.69 -17.55
CA ALA A 161 12.92 -17.99 -17.45
C ALA A 161 12.52 -18.39 -16.02
N ARG A 162 13.11 -17.79 -14.99
CA ARG A 162 12.75 -18.03 -13.57
C ARG A 162 11.73 -17.03 -13.05
N THR A 163 11.45 -15.95 -13.79
CA THR A 163 10.48 -14.95 -13.36
C THR A 163 9.06 -15.52 -13.33
N LYS A 164 8.48 -15.61 -12.16
CA LYS A 164 7.16 -16.16 -11.91
C LYS A 164 6.09 -15.11 -11.76
N LEU A 165 6.43 -14.00 -11.09
CA LEU A 165 5.51 -12.95 -10.68
C LEU A 165 6.18 -11.59 -10.83
N ILE A 166 5.41 -10.61 -11.30
CA ILE A 166 5.75 -9.19 -11.25
C ILE A 166 4.76 -8.53 -10.29
N ILE A 167 5.29 -7.81 -9.29
CA ILE A 167 4.48 -6.98 -8.40
C ILE A 167 4.61 -5.54 -8.85
N ILE A 168 3.49 -4.87 -9.04
CA ILE A 168 3.41 -3.42 -9.27
C ILE A 168 2.55 -2.78 -8.19
N ASN A 169 2.88 -1.55 -7.79
CA ASN A 169 2.08 -0.76 -6.85
C ASN A 169 1.88 0.63 -7.46
N SER A 170 0.63 1.02 -7.67
CA SER A 170 0.29 2.32 -8.26
C SER A 170 -1.10 2.78 -7.82
N PRO A 171 -1.20 3.93 -7.13
CA PRO A 171 -0.13 4.78 -6.58
C PRO A 171 0.75 4.07 -5.56
N GLU A 172 2.01 4.45 -5.51
CA GLU A 172 3.07 3.71 -4.84
C GLU A 172 3.30 4.17 -3.39
N ASN A 173 3.56 3.23 -2.49
CA ASN A 173 4.06 3.44 -1.14
C ASN A 173 5.52 2.95 -1.06
N PRO A 174 6.52 3.83 -0.80
CA PRO A 174 6.45 5.10 -0.04
C PRO A 174 6.44 6.38 -0.88
N THR A 175 6.52 6.34 -2.19
CA THR A 175 6.97 7.45 -3.02
C THR A 175 5.86 8.34 -3.58
N GLY A 176 4.64 7.80 -3.70
CA GLY A 176 3.52 8.46 -4.36
C GLY A 176 3.63 8.50 -5.89
N GLY A 177 4.55 7.73 -6.47
CA GLY A 177 4.69 7.55 -7.92
C GLY A 177 3.47 6.88 -8.53
N VAL A 178 3.15 7.20 -9.79
CA VAL A 178 2.00 6.66 -10.51
C VAL A 178 2.42 6.16 -11.88
N LEU A 179 2.01 4.94 -12.22
CA LEU A 179 2.26 4.35 -13.53
C LEU A 179 1.35 4.97 -14.60
N THR A 180 1.93 5.26 -15.74
CA THR A 180 1.18 5.71 -16.91
C THR A 180 0.55 4.53 -17.65
N ARG A 181 -0.44 4.82 -18.51
CA ARG A 181 -1.04 3.81 -19.39
C ARG A 181 0.01 3.10 -20.26
N GLU A 182 1.03 3.83 -20.70
CA GLU A 182 2.11 3.28 -21.53
C GLU A 182 3.01 2.31 -20.73
N ASP A 183 3.36 2.66 -19.50
CA ASP A 183 4.10 1.74 -18.61
C ASP A 183 3.31 0.45 -18.39
N LEU A 184 2.02 0.58 -18.07
CA LEU A 184 1.13 -0.56 -17.84
C LEU A 184 0.99 -1.44 -19.08
N ARG A 185 0.93 -0.84 -20.29
CA ARG A 185 0.90 -1.58 -21.56
C ARG A 185 2.15 -2.41 -21.74
N LEU A 186 3.34 -1.81 -21.57
CA LEU A 186 4.61 -2.51 -21.73
C LEU A 186 4.78 -3.65 -20.70
N ILE A 187 4.36 -3.42 -19.46
CA ILE A 187 4.38 -4.44 -18.41
C ILE A 187 3.44 -5.61 -18.78
N ALA A 188 2.23 -5.30 -19.27
CA ALA A 188 1.27 -6.33 -19.68
C ALA A 188 1.80 -7.16 -20.87
N GLU A 189 2.35 -6.52 -21.90
CA GLU A 189 2.97 -7.18 -23.05
C GLU A 189 4.14 -8.07 -22.62
N THR A 190 4.99 -7.57 -21.73
CA THR A 190 6.13 -8.31 -21.19
C THR A 190 5.67 -9.56 -20.43
N ALA A 191 4.68 -9.42 -19.54
CA ALA A 191 4.14 -10.53 -18.78
C ALA A 191 3.49 -11.60 -19.66
N LEU A 192 2.77 -11.19 -20.69
CA LEU A 192 2.18 -12.11 -21.69
C LEU A 192 3.24 -12.87 -22.46
N LYS A 193 4.24 -12.15 -23.00
CA LYS A 193 5.34 -12.73 -23.78
C LYS A 193 6.11 -13.80 -23.00
N HIS A 194 6.32 -13.58 -21.71
CA HIS A 194 7.11 -14.45 -20.84
C HIS A 194 6.27 -15.39 -19.96
N ASN A 195 4.96 -15.39 -20.11
CA ASN A 195 4.04 -16.23 -19.35
C ASN A 195 4.10 -15.97 -17.82
N VAL A 196 4.29 -14.72 -17.39
CA VAL A 196 4.48 -14.29 -16.01
C VAL A 196 3.16 -13.76 -15.42
N TRP A 197 2.92 -13.98 -14.12
CA TRP A 197 1.80 -13.39 -13.40
C TRP A 197 2.08 -11.94 -13.00
N ILE A 198 1.01 -11.16 -12.85
CA ILE A 198 1.07 -9.80 -12.29
C ILE A 198 0.21 -9.74 -11.03
N LEU A 199 0.79 -9.21 -9.95
CA LEU A 199 0.07 -8.72 -8.78
C LEU A 199 0.09 -7.19 -8.82
N ALA A 200 -1.06 -6.61 -9.10
CA ALA A 200 -1.24 -5.15 -9.08
C ALA A 200 -1.82 -4.72 -7.72
N ASP A 201 -0.99 -4.11 -6.90
CA ASP A 201 -1.42 -3.47 -5.66
C ASP A 201 -1.94 -2.07 -5.97
N GLU A 202 -3.25 -1.95 -6.00
CA GLU A 202 -3.99 -0.73 -6.35
C GLU A 202 -4.73 -0.16 -5.13
N ILE A 203 -4.23 -0.42 -3.91
CA ILE A 203 -4.88 -0.02 -2.64
C ILE A 203 -5.07 1.50 -2.51
N TYR A 204 -4.34 2.30 -3.28
CA TYR A 204 -4.46 3.76 -3.36
C TYR A 204 -5.17 4.23 -4.63
N SER A 205 -5.89 3.36 -5.34
CA SER A 205 -6.58 3.63 -6.61
C SER A 205 -7.44 4.90 -6.61
N GLU A 206 -8.02 5.26 -5.47
CA GLU A 206 -8.83 6.46 -5.29
C GLU A 206 -8.11 7.59 -4.53
N THR A 207 -6.83 7.42 -4.23
CA THR A 207 -6.00 8.47 -3.61
C THR A 207 -5.05 9.04 -4.66
N LEU A 208 -5.64 9.67 -5.67
CA LEU A 208 -4.99 10.41 -6.74
C LEU A 208 -5.46 11.87 -6.70
N TYR A 209 -4.58 12.81 -7.06
CA TYR A 209 -4.87 14.23 -6.86
C TYR A 209 -5.15 14.96 -8.17
N ASP A 210 -4.27 14.85 -9.13
CA ASP A 210 -4.31 15.61 -10.37
C ASP A 210 -4.28 14.69 -11.61
N GLU A 211 -4.14 13.38 -11.38
CA GLU A 211 -4.05 12.35 -12.41
C GLU A 211 -5.32 11.50 -12.45
N LYS A 212 -5.58 10.88 -13.60
CA LYS A 212 -6.61 9.86 -13.75
C LYS A 212 -6.04 8.50 -13.37
N PHE A 213 -6.83 7.72 -12.64
CA PHE A 213 -6.45 6.34 -12.32
C PHE A 213 -6.41 5.48 -13.58
N GLU A 214 -5.27 4.85 -13.80
CA GLU A 214 -5.07 3.84 -14.84
C GLU A 214 -4.77 2.50 -14.16
N SER A 215 -5.42 1.44 -14.62
CA SER A 215 -5.22 0.07 -14.12
C SER A 215 -4.71 -0.84 -15.22
N ILE A 216 -3.81 -1.75 -14.88
CA ILE A 216 -3.33 -2.76 -15.84
C ILE A 216 -4.45 -3.70 -16.31
N SER A 217 -5.55 -3.78 -15.58
CA SER A 217 -6.73 -4.56 -15.99
C SER A 217 -7.45 -4.01 -17.22
N GLN A 218 -7.10 -2.80 -17.66
CA GLN A 218 -7.62 -2.24 -18.93
C GLN A 218 -7.04 -2.93 -20.18
N PHE A 219 -6.09 -3.86 -20.01
CA PHE A 219 -5.55 -4.72 -21.06
C PHE A 219 -6.14 -6.14 -20.91
N PRO A 220 -7.21 -6.51 -21.67
CA PRO A 220 -7.94 -7.76 -21.45
C PRO A 220 -7.09 -9.02 -21.58
N GLU A 221 -6.03 -8.95 -22.38
CA GLU A 221 -5.12 -10.05 -22.66
C GLU A 221 -4.43 -10.60 -21.41
N ILE A 222 -4.20 -9.72 -20.39
CA ILE A 222 -3.51 -10.12 -19.15
C ILE A 222 -4.46 -10.72 -18.10
N HIS A 223 -5.78 -10.65 -18.27
CA HIS A 223 -6.76 -11.01 -17.24
C HIS A 223 -6.56 -12.40 -16.67
N GLN A 224 -6.09 -13.37 -17.48
CA GLN A 224 -5.84 -14.76 -17.02
C GLN A 224 -4.59 -14.90 -16.13
N ARG A 225 -3.80 -13.83 -15.96
CA ARG A 225 -2.56 -13.78 -15.19
C ARG A 225 -2.48 -12.57 -14.27
N LEU A 226 -3.61 -11.95 -14.03
CA LEU A 226 -3.69 -10.74 -13.21
C LEU A 226 -4.36 -11.03 -11.88
N ILE A 227 -3.73 -10.56 -10.81
CA ILE A 227 -4.31 -10.45 -9.48
C ILE A 227 -4.28 -8.97 -9.12
N ILE A 228 -5.45 -8.38 -8.89
CA ILE A 228 -5.57 -7.02 -8.35
C ILE A 228 -5.77 -7.13 -6.84
N LEU A 229 -4.98 -6.40 -6.08
CA LEU A 229 -5.17 -6.16 -4.66
C LEU A 229 -5.75 -4.77 -4.48
N ASP A 230 -6.85 -4.67 -3.76
CA ASP A 230 -7.47 -3.40 -3.39
C ASP A 230 -8.24 -3.58 -2.06
N GLY A 231 -8.91 -2.54 -1.55
CA GLY A 231 -9.64 -2.68 -0.30
C GLY A 231 -10.20 -1.38 0.26
N PHE A 232 -10.67 -1.47 1.50
CA PHE A 232 -11.41 -0.38 2.15
C PHE A 232 -10.54 0.48 3.07
N SER A 233 -9.32 0.02 3.36
CA SER A 233 -8.45 0.62 4.38
C SER A 233 -8.14 2.08 4.12
N LYS A 234 -7.87 2.48 2.86
CA LYS A 234 -7.34 3.80 2.53
C LYS A 234 -8.44 4.75 2.10
N THR A 235 -9.21 4.40 1.09
CA THR A 235 -10.31 5.21 0.55
C THR A 235 -11.37 5.54 1.59
N TYR A 236 -11.70 4.58 2.46
CA TYR A 236 -12.81 4.70 3.42
C TYR A 236 -12.36 4.90 4.87
N ALA A 237 -11.07 5.14 5.12
CA ALA A 237 -10.51 5.24 6.47
C ALA A 237 -10.92 4.03 7.36
N MET A 238 -10.72 2.82 6.82
CA MET A 238 -11.14 1.56 7.44
C MET A 238 -9.96 0.63 7.77
N THR A 239 -8.80 1.16 8.18
CA THR A 239 -7.61 0.34 8.47
C THR A 239 -7.85 -0.69 9.57
N GLY A 240 -8.52 -0.30 10.64
CA GLY A 240 -8.85 -1.14 11.79
C GLY A 240 -9.96 -2.18 11.54
N TRP A 241 -10.76 -2.02 10.48
CA TRP A 241 -11.86 -2.95 10.14
C TRP A 241 -11.38 -4.25 9.52
N ARG A 242 -10.16 -4.26 8.98
CA ARG A 242 -9.53 -5.43 8.38
C ARG A 242 -10.38 -6.04 7.26
N VAL A 243 -10.75 -5.25 6.25
CA VAL A 243 -11.42 -5.73 5.03
C VAL A 243 -10.68 -5.23 3.79
N GLY A 244 -10.33 -6.15 2.92
CA GLY A 244 -9.77 -5.92 1.60
C GLY A 244 -10.31 -6.95 0.63
N TYR A 245 -9.88 -6.91 -0.61
CA TYR A 245 -10.29 -7.86 -1.62
C TYR A 245 -9.22 -8.06 -2.70
N GLY A 246 -9.23 -9.26 -3.25
CA GLY A 246 -8.50 -9.59 -4.47
C GLY A 246 -9.46 -9.82 -5.63
N ILE A 247 -9.05 -9.40 -6.84
CA ILE A 247 -9.76 -9.67 -8.09
C ILE A 247 -8.81 -10.44 -9.00
N MET A 248 -9.24 -11.60 -9.48
CA MET A 248 -8.38 -12.53 -10.22
C MET A 248 -9.19 -13.51 -11.05
N PRO A 249 -8.58 -14.34 -11.92
CA PRO A 249 -9.29 -15.42 -12.60
C PRO A 249 -10.02 -16.33 -11.60
N PRO A 250 -11.25 -16.84 -11.92
CA PRO A 250 -12.04 -17.64 -10.99
C PRO A 250 -11.30 -18.85 -10.41
N GLN A 251 -10.45 -19.49 -11.21
CA GLN A 251 -9.64 -20.63 -10.73
C GLN A 251 -8.63 -20.22 -9.65
N MET A 252 -8.02 -19.04 -9.78
CA MET A 252 -7.12 -18.48 -8.75
C MET A 252 -7.91 -18.05 -7.52
N ALA A 253 -9.09 -17.43 -7.71
CA ALA A 253 -9.97 -17.04 -6.62
C ALA A 253 -10.38 -18.24 -5.74
N ASP A 254 -10.69 -19.40 -6.36
CA ASP A 254 -10.93 -20.65 -5.63
C ASP A 254 -9.74 -21.08 -4.78
N LYS A 255 -8.50 -20.97 -5.31
CA LYS A 255 -7.30 -21.32 -4.58
C LYS A 255 -7.05 -20.37 -3.40
N LEU A 256 -7.18 -19.05 -3.60
CA LEU A 256 -7.03 -18.08 -2.53
C LEU A 256 -8.09 -18.26 -1.44
N ALA A 257 -9.35 -18.50 -1.82
CA ALA A 257 -10.42 -18.80 -0.86
C ALA A 257 -10.11 -20.07 -0.04
N ARG A 258 -9.49 -21.08 -0.66
CA ARG A 258 -9.06 -22.30 0.04
C ARG A 258 -7.90 -22.04 1.00
N ILE A 259 -6.91 -21.24 0.63
CA ILE A 259 -5.85 -20.81 1.55
C ILE A 259 -6.47 -20.05 2.72
N GLN A 260 -7.40 -19.13 2.45
CA GLN A 260 -8.11 -18.39 3.49
C GLN A 260 -8.88 -19.31 4.44
N THR A 261 -9.56 -20.33 3.93
CA THR A 261 -10.23 -21.33 4.77
C THR A 261 -9.27 -21.98 5.77
N ASN A 262 -8.05 -22.29 5.32
CA ASN A 262 -7.05 -22.99 6.14
C ASN A 262 -6.25 -22.07 7.07
N THR A 263 -6.30 -20.75 6.86
CA THR A 263 -5.52 -19.78 7.66
C THR A 263 -6.39 -19.03 8.67
N ASN A 264 -7.51 -18.46 8.22
CA ASN A 264 -8.33 -17.55 9.02
C ASN A 264 -9.85 -17.73 8.80
N SER A 265 -10.28 -18.82 8.17
CA SER A 265 -11.67 -19.21 7.89
C SER A 265 -12.40 -18.23 6.96
N CYS A 266 -12.75 -17.04 7.42
CA CYS A 266 -13.42 -16.00 6.63
C CYS A 266 -13.13 -14.62 7.22
N THR A 267 -13.44 -13.58 6.46
CA THR A 267 -13.43 -12.19 6.95
C THR A 267 -14.66 -11.93 7.81
N SER A 268 -14.52 -11.07 8.83
CA SER A 268 -15.60 -10.65 9.74
C SER A 268 -16.88 -10.27 8.97
N THR A 269 -17.99 -10.92 9.27
CA THR A 269 -19.25 -10.76 8.52
C THR A 269 -19.91 -9.40 8.73
N PHE A 270 -19.93 -8.86 9.98
CA PHE A 270 -20.46 -7.51 10.22
C PHE A 270 -19.60 -6.43 9.55
N SER A 271 -18.26 -6.61 9.49
CA SER A 271 -17.38 -5.70 8.76
C SER A 271 -17.66 -5.75 7.25
N GLN A 272 -17.92 -6.94 6.69
CA GLN A 272 -18.29 -7.09 5.29
C GLN A 272 -19.65 -6.41 4.98
N ARG A 273 -20.62 -6.47 5.89
CA ARG A 273 -21.92 -5.77 5.76
C ARG A 273 -21.71 -4.26 5.71
N ALA A 274 -20.84 -3.70 6.56
CA ALA A 274 -20.50 -2.28 6.53
C ALA A 274 -19.82 -1.88 5.20
N CYS A 275 -19.02 -2.75 4.62
CA CYS A 275 -18.36 -2.51 3.33
C CYS A 275 -19.35 -2.40 2.16
N LEU A 276 -20.52 -3.04 2.23
CA LEU A 276 -21.59 -2.80 1.25
C LEU A 276 -22.02 -1.33 1.24
N ASP A 277 -22.22 -0.77 2.44
CA ASP A 277 -22.61 0.62 2.60
C ASP A 277 -21.48 1.59 2.16
N ALA A 278 -20.22 1.20 2.37
CA ALA A 278 -19.07 1.94 1.85
C ALA A 278 -19.10 2.07 0.32
N LEU A 279 -19.46 1.00 -0.40
CA LEU A 279 -19.48 0.97 -1.88
C LEU A 279 -20.74 1.60 -2.48
N THR A 280 -21.87 1.64 -1.75
CA THR A 280 -23.18 2.05 -2.27
C THR A 280 -23.69 3.34 -1.66
N GLY A 281 -23.10 3.78 -0.56
CA GLY A 281 -23.49 4.97 0.19
C GLY A 281 -22.94 6.29 -0.41
N PRO A 282 -23.18 7.41 0.26
CA PRO A 282 -22.75 8.73 -0.20
C PRO A 282 -21.23 8.87 -0.13
N ARG A 283 -20.65 9.54 -1.13
CA ARG A 283 -19.20 9.78 -1.22
C ARG A 283 -18.74 11.10 -0.61
N THR A 284 -19.63 11.94 -0.13
CA THR A 284 -19.33 13.32 0.33
C THR A 284 -18.18 13.39 1.35
N GLU A 285 -18.17 12.48 2.35
CA GLU A 285 -17.10 12.44 3.36
C GLU A 285 -15.78 11.96 2.74
N ILE A 286 -15.84 10.98 1.84
CA ILE A 286 -14.68 10.39 1.15
C ILE A 286 -14.02 11.46 0.25
N ASP A 287 -14.81 12.16 -0.57
CA ASP A 287 -14.31 13.22 -1.44
C ASP A 287 -13.73 14.38 -0.63
N GLY A 288 -14.34 14.67 0.53
CA GLY A 288 -13.83 15.63 1.50
C GLY A 288 -12.48 15.25 2.11
N MET A 289 -12.24 13.94 2.38
CA MET A 289 -10.94 13.43 2.83
C MET A 289 -9.88 13.59 1.75
N LEU A 290 -10.18 13.22 0.51
CA LEU A 290 -9.27 13.36 -0.63
C LEU A 290 -8.87 14.82 -0.85
N ALA A 291 -9.82 15.75 -0.80
CA ALA A 291 -9.55 17.18 -0.92
C ALA A 291 -8.63 17.72 0.20
N LYS A 292 -8.77 17.18 1.44
CA LYS A 292 -7.86 17.51 2.55
C LYS A 292 -6.47 16.93 2.34
N PHE A 293 -6.35 15.69 1.87
CA PHE A 293 -5.06 15.08 1.54
C PHE A 293 -4.31 15.89 0.48
N LYS A 294 -4.99 16.36 -0.57
CA LYS A 294 -4.37 17.22 -1.60
C LYS A 294 -3.78 18.49 -0.98
N LYS A 295 -4.52 19.19 -0.12
CA LYS A 295 -4.04 20.39 0.57
C LYS A 295 -2.83 20.10 1.46
N ARG A 296 -2.85 18.99 2.19
CA ARG A 296 -1.75 18.56 3.06
C ARG A 296 -0.51 18.16 2.26
N ARG A 297 -0.70 17.48 1.12
CA ARG A 297 0.37 17.18 0.17
C ARG A 297 1.10 18.45 -0.27
N ASP A 298 0.35 19.40 -0.78
CA ASP A 298 0.90 20.65 -1.31
C ASP A 298 1.64 21.43 -0.20
N PHE A 299 1.09 21.41 1.01
CA PHE A 299 1.68 22.08 2.16
C PHE A 299 2.99 21.41 2.63
N ILE A 300 3.00 20.09 2.83
CA ILE A 300 4.19 19.39 3.31
C ILE A 300 5.31 19.40 2.28
N VAL A 301 5.02 19.19 0.99
CA VAL A 301 6.03 19.18 -0.08
C VAL A 301 6.69 20.55 -0.20
N LYS A 302 5.90 21.63 -0.17
CA LYS A 302 6.45 23.00 -0.13
C LYS A 302 7.37 23.20 1.07
N GLY A 303 6.90 22.86 2.27
CA GLY A 303 7.67 23.03 3.51
C GLY A 303 8.96 22.23 3.53
N LEU A 304 8.91 20.94 3.10
CA LEU A 304 10.11 20.10 3.01
C LEU A 304 11.13 20.66 2.00
N SER A 305 10.66 21.17 0.86
CA SER A 305 11.54 21.72 -0.19
C SER A 305 12.21 23.05 0.24
N GLU A 306 11.71 23.74 1.26
CA GLU A 306 12.30 24.94 1.84
C GLU A 306 13.36 24.63 2.93
N ILE A 307 13.52 23.35 3.31
CA ILE A 307 14.52 22.94 4.30
C ILE A 307 15.86 22.71 3.60
N PRO A 308 16.97 23.35 4.09
CA PRO A 308 18.28 23.14 3.50
C PRO A 308 18.69 21.66 3.45
N GLY A 309 19.09 21.20 2.26
CA GLY A 309 19.52 19.82 2.05
C GLY A 309 18.40 18.82 1.76
N PHE A 310 17.13 19.25 1.77
CA PHE A 310 16.00 18.43 1.34
C PHE A 310 15.61 18.72 -0.12
N ARG A 311 15.26 17.68 -0.85
CA ARG A 311 14.58 17.75 -2.15
C ARG A 311 13.35 16.86 -2.09
N CYS A 312 12.17 17.37 -2.37
CA CYS A 312 10.94 16.60 -2.30
C CYS A 312 10.18 16.68 -3.63
N LYS A 313 10.03 15.53 -4.30
CA LYS A 313 9.15 15.42 -5.46
C LYS A 313 7.69 15.49 -5.03
N LEU A 314 6.84 16.06 -5.89
CA LEU A 314 5.40 16.11 -5.65
C LEU A 314 4.80 14.72 -5.88
N PRO A 315 4.27 14.05 -4.84
CA PRO A 315 3.59 12.76 -5.03
C PRO A 315 2.29 12.95 -5.80
N LEU A 316 2.05 12.09 -6.79
CA LEU A 316 0.84 12.14 -7.61
C LEU A 316 -0.33 11.40 -6.96
N GLY A 317 -0.02 10.45 -6.06
CA GLY A 317 -1.03 9.68 -5.31
C GLY A 317 -0.54 9.23 -3.94
N ALA A 318 -1.33 8.37 -3.29
CA ALA A 318 -1.18 7.95 -1.89
C ALA A 318 -1.19 9.16 -0.93
N PHE A 319 -0.61 9.05 0.26
CA PHE A 319 -0.51 10.18 1.21
C PHE A 319 0.87 10.21 1.90
N TYR A 320 1.93 10.03 1.10
CA TYR A 320 3.32 10.04 1.54
C TYR A 320 4.13 11.06 0.78
N ALA A 321 5.01 11.78 1.50
CA ALA A 321 6.11 12.54 0.94
C ALA A 321 7.41 11.76 1.17
N PHE A 322 8.26 11.68 0.13
CA PHE A 322 9.50 10.90 0.15
C PHE A 322 10.71 11.76 -0.29
N PRO A 323 11.10 12.74 0.56
CA PRO A 323 12.21 13.64 0.23
C PRO A 323 13.56 12.93 0.27
N ASN A 324 14.44 13.30 -0.67
CA ASN A 324 15.86 13.06 -0.60
C ASN A 324 16.46 14.01 0.45
N VAL A 325 17.32 13.47 1.33
CA VAL A 325 17.93 14.21 2.46
C VAL A 325 19.46 14.22 2.43
N GLU A 326 20.08 13.65 1.38
CA GLU A 326 21.54 13.58 1.24
C GLU A 326 22.22 14.94 1.33
N GLY A 327 21.56 16.01 0.84
CA GLY A 327 22.06 17.38 0.90
C GLY A 327 22.24 17.94 2.32
N THR A 328 21.70 17.25 3.34
CA THR A 328 21.93 17.60 4.75
C THR A 328 23.32 17.21 5.25
N GLY A 329 23.95 16.24 4.58
CA GLY A 329 25.20 15.61 5.02
C GLY A 329 25.04 14.69 6.24
N ILE A 330 23.79 14.36 6.62
CA ILE A 330 23.46 13.43 7.70
C ILE A 330 22.90 12.17 7.05
N ASP A 331 23.34 11.00 7.47
CA ASP A 331 22.78 9.72 7.06
C ASP A 331 21.28 9.66 7.36
N SER A 332 20.45 9.08 6.45
CA SER A 332 19.00 9.13 6.55
C SER A 332 18.46 8.37 7.77
N GLU A 333 19.05 7.24 8.14
CA GLU A 333 18.69 6.48 9.34
C GLU A 333 19.00 7.27 10.60
N VAL A 334 20.21 7.86 10.66
CA VAL A 334 20.63 8.74 11.76
C VAL A 334 19.70 9.95 11.86
N LEU A 335 19.34 10.56 10.72
CA LEU A 335 18.44 11.72 10.70
C LEU A 335 17.05 11.37 11.21
N ALA A 336 16.47 10.24 10.76
CA ALA A 336 15.17 9.76 11.23
C ALA A 336 15.18 9.53 12.75
N HIS A 337 16.23 8.89 13.26
CA HIS A 337 16.41 8.64 14.68
C HIS A 337 16.48 9.95 15.49
N ARG A 338 17.30 10.91 15.05
CA ARG A 338 17.46 12.21 15.72
C ARG A 338 16.18 13.05 15.67
N LEU A 339 15.44 13.00 14.56
CA LEU A 339 14.14 13.67 14.44
C LEU A 339 13.16 13.15 15.50
N LEU A 340 13.13 11.84 15.73
CA LEU A 340 12.28 11.26 16.76
C LEU A 340 12.76 11.63 18.17
N GLU A 341 14.01 11.34 18.51
CA GLU A 341 14.51 11.42 19.89
C GLU A 341 14.78 12.85 20.36
N GLU A 342 15.27 13.74 19.47
CA GLU A 342 15.64 15.11 19.85
C GLU A 342 14.51 16.12 19.59
N LYS A 343 13.61 15.81 18.62
CA LYS A 343 12.62 16.77 18.12
C LYS A 343 11.19 16.29 18.22
N GLY A 344 10.95 15.03 18.57
CA GLY A 344 9.60 14.45 18.62
C GLY A 344 8.92 14.49 17.25
N VAL A 345 9.64 14.17 16.17
CA VAL A 345 9.07 14.00 14.83
C VAL A 345 9.30 12.57 14.41
N ALA A 346 8.22 11.77 14.43
CA ALA A 346 8.26 10.39 13.99
C ALA A 346 8.12 10.33 12.46
N CYS A 347 9.10 9.73 11.79
CA CYS A 347 9.11 9.45 10.36
C CYS A 347 9.88 8.15 10.13
N LEU A 348 9.89 7.65 8.90
CA LEU A 348 10.64 6.43 8.57
C LEU A 348 11.84 6.75 7.69
N ASP A 349 12.96 6.08 7.99
CA ASP A 349 14.08 6.02 7.07
C ASP A 349 13.70 5.26 5.80
N GLY A 350 14.21 5.70 4.67
CA GLY A 350 13.87 5.12 3.37
C GLY A 350 14.37 3.68 3.20
N THR A 351 15.41 3.26 3.92
CA THR A 351 15.90 1.85 3.88
C THR A 351 14.87 0.86 4.44
N CYS A 352 13.91 1.33 5.26
CA CYS A 352 12.75 0.55 5.67
C CYS A 352 11.90 0.05 4.49
N PHE A 353 12.08 0.65 3.32
CA PHE A 353 11.37 0.33 2.07
C PHE A 353 12.27 -0.38 1.05
N GLY A 354 13.46 -0.79 1.46
CA GLY A 354 14.43 -1.50 0.66
C GLY A 354 15.69 -0.69 0.35
N LYS A 355 16.68 -1.36 -0.22
CA LYS A 355 18.05 -0.82 -0.39
C LYS A 355 18.14 0.48 -1.20
N TYR A 356 17.22 0.70 -2.14
CA TYR A 356 17.22 1.92 -2.96
C TYR A 356 16.49 3.10 -2.30
N GLY A 357 15.99 2.92 -1.09
CA GLY A 357 15.45 3.99 -0.25
C GLY A 357 16.51 4.73 0.58
N ASN A 358 17.78 4.30 0.56
CA ASN A 358 18.86 4.99 1.26
C ASN A 358 19.00 6.45 0.78
N GLY A 359 19.20 7.38 1.70
CA GLY A 359 19.26 8.82 1.44
C GLY A 359 17.89 9.51 1.38
N PHE A 360 16.80 8.77 1.68
CA PHE A 360 15.43 9.30 1.71
C PHE A 360 14.77 9.13 3.09
N LEU A 361 13.73 9.93 3.34
CA LEU A 361 12.82 9.75 4.48
C LEU A 361 11.38 9.63 3.97
N ARG A 362 10.52 8.85 4.66
CA ARG A 362 9.09 8.84 4.38
C ARG A 362 8.32 9.58 5.48
N PHE A 363 7.49 10.53 5.07
CA PHE A 363 6.52 11.22 5.91
C PHE A 363 5.10 10.92 5.40
N SER A 364 4.25 10.39 6.27
CA SER A 364 2.81 10.34 6.03
C SER A 364 2.22 11.72 6.29
N TYR A 365 1.51 12.31 5.33
CA TYR A 365 0.77 13.56 5.57
C TYR A 365 -0.70 13.33 5.95
N ALA A 366 -1.02 12.11 6.38
CA ALA A 366 -2.27 11.80 7.03
C ALA A 366 -2.27 12.34 8.48
N ASN A 367 -2.19 13.66 8.61
CA ASN A 367 -2.20 14.39 9.87
C ASN A 367 -2.71 15.83 9.64
N SER A 368 -3.01 16.59 10.69
CA SER A 368 -3.44 17.98 10.56
C SER A 368 -2.36 18.89 9.98
N ILE A 369 -2.75 19.98 9.33
CA ILE A 369 -1.81 20.99 8.80
C ILE A 369 -1.00 21.60 9.93
N GLU A 370 -1.59 21.81 11.10
CA GLU A 370 -0.94 22.34 12.30
C GLU A 370 0.19 21.42 12.79
N ASN A 371 -0.06 20.11 12.84
CA ASN A 371 0.95 19.12 13.21
C ASN A 371 2.04 19.01 12.13
N ILE A 372 1.69 19.04 10.86
CA ILE A 372 2.65 19.05 9.75
C ILE A 372 3.54 20.30 9.84
N ALA A 373 2.97 21.50 10.10
CA ALA A 373 3.73 22.73 10.26
C ALA A 373 4.72 22.64 11.43
N LYS A 374 4.26 22.12 12.58
CA LYS A 374 5.11 21.87 13.75
C LYS A 374 6.28 20.93 13.43
N ALA A 375 6.01 19.83 12.69
CA ALA A 375 7.07 18.92 12.27
C ALA A 375 8.09 19.61 11.35
N LEU A 376 7.64 20.37 10.36
CA LEU A 376 8.51 21.10 9.43
C LEU A 376 9.42 22.09 10.16
N GLU A 377 8.92 22.85 11.14
CA GLU A 377 9.71 23.75 11.98
C GLU A 377 10.80 22.98 12.74
N ARG A 378 10.43 21.89 13.41
CA ARG A 378 11.35 21.03 14.17
C ARG A 378 12.43 20.38 13.31
N ILE A 379 12.08 19.93 12.09
CA ILE A 379 13.04 19.39 11.11
C ILE A 379 14.04 20.48 10.72
N LYS A 380 13.54 21.68 10.38
CA LYS A 380 14.38 22.82 10.01
C LYS A 380 15.35 23.21 11.12
N GLU A 381 14.89 23.26 12.37
CA GLU A 381 15.74 23.54 13.53
C GLU A 381 16.85 22.50 13.72
N LEU A 382 16.58 21.21 13.49
CA LEU A 382 17.58 20.15 13.64
C LEU A 382 18.68 20.29 12.59
N VAL A 383 18.28 20.48 11.33
CA VAL A 383 19.22 20.52 10.19
C VAL A 383 20.02 21.82 10.15
N SER A 384 19.45 22.94 10.63
CA SER A 384 20.16 24.25 10.64
C SER A 384 21.19 24.38 11.75
N LYS A 385 21.18 23.53 12.77
CA LYS A 385 22.18 23.49 13.85
C LYS A 385 23.34 22.58 13.41
N LYS A 386 24.21 23.12 12.52
CA LYS A 386 25.52 22.52 12.24
C LYS A 386 26.55 23.01 13.24
#